data_df7f38898f35676dcb6338db9179ea57
#
_entry.id   df7f38898f35676dcb6338db9179ea57
#
_cell.length_a   1.000
_cell.length_b   1.000
_cell.length_c   1.000
_cell.angle_alpha   90.00
_cell.angle_beta   90.00
_cell.angle_gamma   90.00
#
_symmetry.space_group_name_H-M   'P 1'
#
loop_
_entity.id
_entity.type
_entity.pdbx_description
1 polymer ?
#
loop_
_entity_poly.entity_id
_entity_poly.type
_entity_poly.pdbx_seq_one_letter_code
_entity_poly.pdbx_strand_id
1 'polypeptide(L)'
;SRRQRQMCIRDRDYASHKENPLELLDDQKRYLVGAGVNTRDYQERIPALLAAGADVLCIDSSEGYSCWQEKTIAWVREQYGDSVKIGAGNVVDRDGFLFLAKAGADFVKVGIGGGSICITRETKGIGRGQATALIEVCAARDEYYRATGVYVPVCSDGGIVYDYHMTLALAMGADFLMLGRYFARFDESPTAKVMVNGVYMKEYWGEGSNRARNWQRYDLGGAGKLSFEEGVDSFVTYAGSLHDNVEISLYKVKSTMCNCGALSIPELQQKAKLTVVSSPSIVEGGSHDVVLKNATPNIING
;
A
#
# COMPACT_ATOMS: atom_id res chain seq x y z
N SER A 1 8.17 14.01 0.86
CA SER A 1 9.11 15.08 1.27
C SER A 1 10.40 15.00 0.47
N ARG A 2 11.20 16.10 0.42
CA ARG A 2 12.54 16.09 -0.22
C ARG A 2 13.44 14.95 0.32
N ARG A 3 13.31 14.58 1.59
CA ARG A 3 14.07 13.48 2.22
C ARG A 3 13.63 12.11 1.73
N GLN A 4 12.33 11.85 1.57
CA GLN A 4 11.85 10.58 1.00
C GLN A 4 12.25 10.45 -0.48
N ARG A 5 12.21 11.54 -1.26
CA ARG A 5 12.74 11.54 -2.63
C ARG A 5 14.24 11.21 -2.69
N GLN A 6 15.02 11.73 -1.76
CA GLN A 6 16.47 11.46 -1.71
C GLN A 6 16.79 10.03 -1.27
N MET A 7 16.01 9.44 -0.37
CA MET A 7 16.21 8.04 0.04
C MET A 7 15.93 7.06 -1.09
N CYS A 8 14.79 7.15 -1.76
CA CYS A 8 14.44 6.24 -2.86
C CYS A 8 15.38 6.32 -4.07
N ILE A 9 16.10 7.43 -4.26
CA ILE A 9 16.97 7.65 -5.43
C ILE A 9 18.46 7.49 -5.10
N ARG A 10 18.88 7.71 -3.84
CA ARG A 10 20.29 7.60 -3.44
C ARG A 10 20.77 6.18 -3.19
N ASP A 11 19.89 5.27 -2.82
CA ASP A 11 20.24 3.91 -2.41
C ASP A 11 20.08 2.88 -3.54
N ARG A 12 20.26 3.31 -4.78
CA ARG A 12 20.43 2.43 -5.93
C ARG A 12 21.84 1.82 -5.90
N ASP A 13 22.10 1.05 -4.86
CA ASP A 13 23.41 0.44 -4.69
C ASP A 13 23.36 -1.04 -5.10
N TYR A 14 24.00 -1.31 -6.24
CA TYR A 14 24.15 -2.68 -6.73
C TYR A 14 24.95 -3.58 -5.79
N ALA A 15 25.82 -3.02 -4.94
CA ALA A 15 26.58 -3.83 -4.01
C ALA A 15 25.68 -4.56 -3.00
N SER A 16 24.59 -3.93 -2.56
CA SER A 16 23.63 -4.55 -1.66
C SER A 16 22.77 -5.63 -2.32
N HIS A 17 22.60 -5.59 -3.64
CA HIS A 17 21.83 -6.60 -4.37
C HIS A 17 22.41 -8.02 -4.27
N LYS A 18 23.71 -8.15 -4.08
CA LYS A 18 24.34 -9.47 -3.85
C LYS A 18 23.83 -10.16 -2.58
N GLU A 19 23.45 -9.35 -1.59
CA GLU A 19 22.89 -9.80 -0.33
C GLU A 19 21.36 -9.95 -0.41
N ASN A 20 20.71 -9.29 -1.37
CA ASN A 20 19.27 -9.26 -1.55
C ASN A 20 18.87 -9.61 -3.01
N PRO A 21 19.06 -10.86 -3.45
CA PRO A 21 18.89 -11.25 -4.85
C PRO A 21 17.44 -11.23 -5.36
N LEU A 22 16.46 -11.00 -4.50
CA LEU A 22 15.04 -10.95 -4.86
C LEU A 22 14.56 -9.51 -5.19
N GLU A 23 15.42 -8.53 -5.05
CA GLU A 23 15.09 -7.14 -5.37
C GLU A 23 15.02 -6.93 -6.89
N LEU A 24 14.07 -6.08 -7.32
CA LEU A 24 13.90 -5.77 -8.73
C LEU A 24 14.91 -4.71 -9.17
N LEU A 25 15.63 -5.00 -10.24
CA LEU A 25 16.62 -4.11 -10.85
C LEU A 25 16.22 -3.75 -12.28
N ASP A 26 16.63 -2.56 -12.70
CA ASP A 26 16.59 -2.16 -14.11
C ASP A 26 17.76 -2.75 -14.92
N ASP A 27 17.79 -2.50 -16.23
CA ASP A 27 18.84 -2.99 -17.13
C ASP A 27 20.25 -2.47 -16.77
N GLN A 28 20.33 -1.37 -16.00
CA GLN A 28 21.56 -0.82 -15.47
C GLN A 28 21.92 -1.34 -14.08
N LYS A 29 21.19 -2.34 -13.59
CA LYS A 29 21.33 -2.95 -12.26
C LYS A 29 21.07 -1.98 -11.10
N ARG A 30 20.15 -1.04 -11.28
CA ARG A 30 19.70 -0.11 -10.25
C ARG A 30 18.31 -0.56 -9.76
N TYR A 31 18.02 -0.35 -8.49
CA TYR A 31 16.70 -0.67 -7.95
C TYR A 31 15.59 0.06 -8.68
N LEU A 32 14.52 -0.65 -9.01
CA LEU A 32 13.29 -0.06 -9.50
C LEU A 32 12.60 0.70 -8.36
N VAL A 33 12.28 1.97 -8.60
CA VAL A 33 11.68 2.84 -7.59
C VAL A 33 10.40 3.51 -8.10
N GLY A 34 9.42 3.59 -7.20
CA GLY A 34 8.18 4.31 -7.45
C GLY A 34 8.17 5.68 -6.77
N ALA A 35 7.41 6.63 -7.31
CA ALA A 35 7.22 7.95 -6.72
C ALA A 35 5.75 8.37 -6.70
N GLY A 36 5.31 8.92 -5.56
CA GLY A 36 3.98 9.49 -5.42
C GLY A 36 3.85 10.86 -6.10
N VAL A 37 2.74 11.07 -6.80
CA VAL A 37 2.34 12.35 -7.40
C VAL A 37 0.95 12.72 -6.94
N ASN A 38 0.65 14.01 -6.88
CA ASN A 38 -0.70 14.49 -6.66
C ASN A 38 -1.29 15.07 -7.96
N THR A 39 -2.55 15.43 -7.94
CA THR A 39 -3.27 15.95 -9.12
C THR A 39 -3.20 17.49 -9.26
N ARG A 40 -2.34 18.19 -8.52
CA ARG A 40 -2.24 19.64 -8.55
C ARG A 40 -0.99 20.15 -9.22
N ASP A 41 0.17 19.59 -8.85
CA ASP A 41 1.51 20.00 -9.33
C ASP A 41 2.14 18.97 -10.28
N TYR A 42 1.34 18.06 -10.84
CA TYR A 42 1.83 16.92 -11.63
C TYR A 42 2.65 17.37 -12.85
N GLN A 43 2.32 18.49 -13.49
CA GLN A 43 3.01 19.00 -14.68
C GLN A 43 4.46 19.41 -14.40
N GLU A 44 4.73 19.90 -13.20
CA GLU A 44 6.12 20.25 -12.78
C GLU A 44 6.80 19.06 -12.10
N ARG A 45 6.03 18.31 -11.30
CA ARG A 45 6.55 17.24 -10.45
C ARG A 45 6.93 16.00 -11.24
N ILE A 46 6.12 15.58 -12.22
CA ILE A 46 6.37 14.36 -12.99
C ILE A 46 7.68 14.45 -13.78
N PRO A 47 7.94 15.51 -14.57
CA PRO A 47 9.23 15.64 -15.27
C PRO A 47 10.43 15.60 -14.32
N ALA A 48 10.33 16.27 -13.17
CA ALA A 48 11.39 16.27 -12.18
C ALA A 48 11.64 14.89 -11.55
N LEU A 49 10.58 14.09 -11.31
CA LEU A 49 10.71 12.74 -10.79
C LEU A 49 11.34 11.79 -11.82
N LEU A 50 10.92 11.88 -13.07
CA LEU A 50 11.47 11.08 -14.17
C LEU A 50 12.94 11.42 -14.42
N ALA A 51 13.29 12.71 -14.43
CA ALA A 51 14.69 13.15 -14.53
C ALA A 51 15.53 12.66 -13.33
N ALA A 52 14.94 12.52 -12.16
CA ALA A 52 15.58 11.94 -10.98
C ALA A 52 15.62 10.40 -11.01
N GLY A 53 15.04 9.77 -12.04
CA GLY A 53 15.09 8.34 -12.28
C GLY A 53 13.99 7.54 -11.59
N ALA A 54 12.81 8.09 -11.38
CA ALA A 54 11.64 7.29 -10.97
C ALA A 54 11.21 6.39 -12.14
N ASP A 55 10.94 5.12 -11.85
CA ASP A 55 10.53 4.11 -12.84
C ASP A 55 9.02 3.99 -12.94
N VAL A 56 8.33 4.20 -11.82
CA VAL A 56 6.87 4.08 -11.71
C VAL A 56 6.31 5.28 -10.95
N LEU A 57 5.25 5.86 -11.47
CA LEU A 57 4.49 6.91 -10.80
C LEU A 57 3.23 6.34 -10.17
N CYS A 58 2.77 6.93 -9.07
CA CYS A 58 1.52 6.58 -8.45
C CYS A 58 0.78 7.84 -8.01
N ILE A 59 -0.43 8.05 -8.51
CA ILE A 59 -1.27 9.15 -8.05
C ILE A 59 -1.72 8.85 -6.62
N ASP A 60 -1.37 9.74 -5.70
CA ASP A 60 -1.70 9.62 -4.29
C ASP A 60 -2.89 10.53 -3.97
N SER A 61 -4.07 9.94 -3.88
CA SER A 61 -5.32 10.62 -3.57
C SER A 61 -6.23 9.70 -2.76
N SER A 62 -6.97 10.27 -1.83
CA SER A 62 -7.99 9.53 -1.07
C SER A 62 -9.22 9.18 -1.89
N GLU A 63 -9.40 9.79 -3.08
CA GLU A 63 -10.52 9.57 -3.98
C GLU A 63 -10.02 9.45 -5.42
N GLY A 64 -10.03 8.21 -5.93
CA GLY A 64 -9.57 7.89 -7.29
C GLY A 64 -10.60 8.16 -8.37
N TYR A 65 -11.89 8.04 -8.05
CA TYR A 65 -12.97 8.24 -9.01
C TYR A 65 -13.23 9.74 -9.23
N SER A 66 -12.27 10.44 -9.80
CA SER A 66 -12.34 11.89 -9.98
C SER A 66 -11.76 12.33 -11.33
N CYS A 67 -12.34 13.38 -11.91
CA CYS A 67 -11.85 13.99 -13.14
C CYS A 67 -10.40 14.53 -13.04
N TRP A 68 -9.92 14.78 -11.83
CA TRP A 68 -8.56 15.22 -11.62
C TRP A 68 -7.54 14.12 -11.89
N GLN A 69 -7.84 12.88 -11.51
CA GLN A 69 -6.99 11.74 -11.84
C GLN A 69 -7.02 11.44 -13.34
N GLU A 70 -8.21 11.43 -13.95
CA GLU A 70 -8.36 11.27 -15.40
C GLU A 70 -7.50 12.29 -16.17
N LYS A 71 -7.57 13.59 -15.80
CA LYS A 71 -6.77 14.64 -16.41
C LYS A 71 -5.25 14.41 -16.22
N THR A 72 -4.84 13.96 -15.03
CA THR A 72 -3.43 13.68 -14.77
C THR A 72 -2.94 12.51 -15.62
N ILE A 73 -3.70 11.44 -15.70
CA ILE A 73 -3.37 10.26 -16.53
C ILE A 73 -3.33 10.67 -18.02
N ALA A 74 -4.35 11.39 -18.50
CA ALA A 74 -4.42 11.86 -19.89
C ALA A 74 -3.19 12.71 -20.25
N TRP A 75 -2.78 13.62 -19.37
CA TRP A 75 -1.58 14.42 -19.57
C TRP A 75 -0.30 13.56 -19.64
N VAL A 76 -0.17 12.55 -18.78
CA VAL A 76 0.98 11.63 -18.83
C VAL A 76 0.99 10.87 -20.15
N ARG A 77 -0.15 10.39 -20.61
CA ARG A 77 -0.26 9.69 -21.90
C ARG A 77 0.05 10.60 -23.09
N GLU A 78 -0.37 11.86 -23.04
CA GLU A 78 -0.04 12.85 -24.05
C GLU A 78 1.44 13.16 -24.12
N GLN A 79 2.12 13.33 -22.95
CA GLN A 79 3.53 13.73 -22.91
C GLN A 79 4.51 12.57 -23.12
N TYR A 80 4.17 11.36 -22.63
CA TYR A 80 5.11 10.24 -22.51
C TYR A 80 4.59 8.93 -23.13
N GLY A 81 3.34 8.87 -23.57
CA GLY A 81 2.73 7.63 -24.08
C GLY A 81 2.75 6.53 -23.03
N ASP A 82 3.13 5.33 -23.47
CA ASP A 82 3.23 4.14 -22.60
C ASP A 82 4.61 3.94 -21.98
N SER A 83 5.56 4.84 -22.26
CA SER A 83 6.92 4.75 -21.72
C SER A 83 6.99 5.03 -20.20
N VAL A 84 6.02 5.76 -19.66
CA VAL A 84 5.89 6.06 -18.23
C VAL A 84 4.75 5.27 -17.63
N LYS A 85 5.07 4.47 -16.60
CA LYS A 85 4.06 3.71 -15.86
C LYS A 85 3.45 4.56 -14.75
N ILE A 86 2.11 4.67 -14.76
CA ILE A 86 1.35 5.46 -13.80
C ILE A 86 0.20 4.66 -13.20
N GLY A 87 0.24 4.48 -11.89
CA GLY A 87 -0.86 3.95 -11.10
C GLY A 87 -1.79 5.04 -10.61
N ALA A 88 -3.03 4.68 -10.36
CA ALA A 88 -4.07 5.59 -9.91
C ALA A 88 -4.91 4.98 -8.78
N GLY A 89 -5.59 5.80 -8.02
CA GLY A 89 -6.45 5.38 -6.91
C GLY A 89 -6.53 6.46 -5.82
N ASN A 90 -7.21 6.18 -4.72
CA ASN A 90 -7.77 4.86 -4.40
C ASN A 90 -9.25 4.78 -4.78
N VAL A 91 -9.67 3.59 -5.10
CA VAL A 91 -11.07 3.24 -5.38
C VAL A 91 -11.50 2.07 -4.49
N VAL A 92 -12.80 1.79 -4.40
CA VAL A 92 -13.35 0.72 -3.57
C VAL A 92 -14.43 -0.12 -4.26
N ASP A 93 -14.70 0.14 -5.52
CA ASP A 93 -15.77 -0.49 -6.28
C ASP A 93 -15.42 -0.69 -7.75
N ARG A 94 -16.32 -1.37 -8.45
CA ARG A 94 -16.26 -1.67 -9.87
C ARG A 94 -16.13 -0.42 -10.73
N ASP A 95 -16.96 0.58 -10.48
CA ASP A 95 -17.08 1.75 -11.35
C ASP A 95 -15.82 2.61 -11.26
N GLY A 96 -15.28 2.79 -10.06
CA GLY A 96 -14.00 3.46 -9.85
C GLY A 96 -12.84 2.76 -10.56
N PHE A 97 -12.79 1.43 -10.51
CA PHE A 97 -11.78 0.66 -11.25
C PHE A 97 -11.89 0.87 -12.76
N LEU A 98 -13.10 0.68 -13.30
CA LEU A 98 -13.34 0.82 -14.74
C LEU A 98 -13.05 2.24 -15.26
N PHE A 99 -13.36 3.25 -14.44
CA PHE A 99 -13.04 4.64 -14.75
C PHE A 99 -11.52 4.85 -14.91
N LEU A 100 -10.73 4.41 -13.97
CA LEU A 100 -9.26 4.58 -14.00
C LEU A 100 -8.59 3.71 -15.07
N ALA A 101 -9.06 2.47 -15.26
CA ALA A 101 -8.56 1.59 -16.31
C ALA A 101 -8.81 2.15 -17.70
N LYS A 102 -10.01 2.69 -17.95
CA LYS A 102 -10.36 3.36 -19.23
C LYS A 102 -9.59 4.66 -19.44
N ALA A 103 -9.27 5.39 -18.37
CA ALA A 103 -8.42 6.58 -18.43
C ALA A 103 -6.96 6.25 -18.80
N GLY A 104 -6.56 4.96 -18.74
CA GLY A 104 -5.23 4.50 -19.11
C GLY A 104 -4.27 4.32 -17.93
N ALA A 105 -4.75 4.09 -16.71
CA ALA A 105 -3.92 3.72 -15.59
C ALA A 105 -3.24 2.36 -15.81
N ASP A 106 -1.95 2.24 -15.51
CA ASP A 106 -1.20 0.98 -15.61
C ASP A 106 -1.47 0.03 -14.44
N PHE A 107 -1.92 0.53 -13.30
CA PHE A 107 -2.43 -0.24 -12.17
C PHE A 107 -3.39 0.60 -11.33
N VAL A 108 -4.24 -0.06 -10.55
CA VAL A 108 -5.23 0.62 -9.69
C VAL A 108 -5.04 0.24 -8.24
N LYS A 109 -4.99 1.26 -7.35
CA LYS A 109 -4.96 1.08 -5.89
C LYS A 109 -6.36 1.01 -5.31
N VAL A 110 -6.57 0.03 -4.45
CA VAL A 110 -7.86 -0.27 -3.81
C VAL A 110 -7.77 -0.11 -2.31
N GLY A 111 -8.61 0.74 -1.76
CA GLY A 111 -8.76 0.93 -0.32
C GLY A 111 -8.99 2.38 0.09
N ILE A 112 -10.10 2.66 0.76
CA ILE A 112 -10.42 3.96 1.36
C ILE A 112 -10.74 3.75 2.83
N GLY A 113 -10.02 4.47 3.70
CA GLY A 113 -10.23 4.45 5.14
C GLY A 113 -9.77 3.16 5.84
N GLY A 114 -9.00 2.27 5.17
CA GLY A 114 -8.51 1.01 5.74
C GLY A 114 -7.17 1.11 6.46
N GLY A 115 -6.44 2.22 6.35
CA GLY A 115 -5.16 2.42 7.00
C GLY A 115 -5.27 2.51 8.53
N SER A 116 -4.29 1.98 9.26
CA SER A 116 -4.29 1.97 10.74
C SER A 116 -4.33 3.36 11.40
N ILE A 117 -3.95 4.38 10.66
CA ILE A 117 -3.91 5.79 11.10
C ILE A 117 -4.92 6.66 10.36
N CYS A 118 -5.77 6.05 9.54
CA CYS A 118 -6.81 6.74 8.77
C CYS A 118 -8.13 6.73 9.54
N ILE A 119 -8.73 7.90 9.70
CA ILE A 119 -10.05 8.08 10.35
C ILE A 119 -11.11 8.63 9.39
N THR A 120 -10.87 8.52 8.08
CA THR A 120 -11.82 8.99 7.04
C THR A 120 -13.21 8.36 7.21
N ARG A 121 -13.28 7.09 7.59
CA ARG A 121 -14.57 6.39 7.82
C ARG A 121 -15.34 6.97 8.99
N GLU A 122 -14.65 7.37 10.06
CA GLU A 122 -15.26 7.97 11.24
C GLU A 122 -15.66 9.42 11.00
N THR A 123 -14.81 10.18 10.31
CA THR A 123 -14.99 11.62 10.14
C THR A 123 -15.90 11.98 8.98
N LYS A 124 -15.89 11.20 7.90
CA LYS A 124 -16.67 11.45 6.68
C LYS A 124 -17.74 10.40 6.39
N GLY A 125 -17.71 9.24 7.05
CA GLY A 125 -18.59 8.13 6.71
C GLY A 125 -18.28 7.51 5.33
N ILE A 126 -17.09 7.75 4.78
CA ILE A 126 -16.67 7.27 3.46
C ILE A 126 -15.66 6.14 3.61
N GLY A 127 -15.86 5.07 2.86
CA GLY A 127 -14.98 3.92 2.83
C GLY A 127 -15.74 2.61 2.62
N ARG A 128 -15.00 1.53 2.51
CA ARG A 128 -15.56 0.20 2.31
C ARG A 128 -14.70 -0.86 2.99
N GLY A 129 -15.25 -1.97 3.42
CA GLY A 129 -14.49 -3.11 3.92
C GLY A 129 -13.51 -3.61 2.85
N GLN A 130 -12.23 -3.77 3.22
CA GLN A 130 -11.16 -4.05 2.25
C GLN A 130 -11.38 -5.34 1.47
N ALA A 131 -11.84 -6.41 2.13
CA ALA A 131 -12.14 -7.68 1.48
C ALA A 131 -13.24 -7.52 0.41
N THR A 132 -14.33 -6.84 0.75
CA THR A 132 -15.43 -6.58 -0.19
C THR A 132 -14.96 -5.74 -1.38
N ALA A 133 -14.18 -4.69 -1.13
CA ALA A 133 -13.64 -3.83 -2.18
C ALA A 133 -12.72 -4.61 -3.12
N LEU A 134 -11.81 -5.43 -2.58
CA LEU A 134 -10.91 -6.24 -3.40
C LEU A 134 -11.65 -7.23 -4.29
N ILE A 135 -12.58 -8.01 -3.72
CA ILE A 135 -13.32 -9.01 -4.48
C ILE A 135 -14.06 -8.37 -5.66
N GLU A 136 -14.73 -7.24 -5.42
CA GLU A 136 -15.48 -6.55 -6.47
C GLU A 136 -14.58 -5.93 -7.53
N VAL A 137 -13.53 -5.23 -7.12
CA VAL A 137 -12.58 -4.60 -8.05
C VAL A 137 -11.80 -5.63 -8.86
N CYS A 138 -11.36 -6.73 -8.25
CA CYS A 138 -10.66 -7.79 -8.96
C CYS A 138 -11.58 -8.51 -9.97
N ALA A 139 -12.86 -8.71 -9.63
CA ALA A 139 -13.83 -9.20 -10.60
C ALA A 139 -14.02 -8.24 -11.77
N ALA A 140 -14.07 -6.92 -11.53
CA ALA A 140 -14.13 -5.92 -12.57
C ALA A 140 -12.87 -5.90 -13.47
N ARG A 141 -11.68 -6.08 -12.87
CA ARG A 141 -10.41 -6.25 -13.61
C ARG A 141 -10.48 -7.43 -14.56
N ASP A 142 -10.94 -8.57 -14.08
CA ASP A 142 -10.99 -9.80 -14.87
C ASP A 142 -12.02 -9.69 -16.03
N GLU A 143 -13.13 -9.00 -15.80
CA GLU A 143 -14.09 -8.68 -16.84
C GLU A 143 -13.51 -7.69 -17.88
N TYR A 144 -12.84 -6.65 -17.43
CA TYR A 144 -12.17 -5.68 -18.29
C TYR A 144 -11.10 -6.36 -19.16
N TYR A 145 -10.29 -7.21 -18.55
CA TYR A 145 -9.25 -7.99 -19.27
C TYR A 145 -9.87 -8.90 -20.35
N ARG A 146 -10.96 -9.63 -20.02
CA ARG A 146 -11.66 -10.48 -21.00
C ARG A 146 -12.26 -9.68 -22.15
N ALA A 147 -12.72 -8.46 -21.89
CA ALA A 147 -13.34 -7.61 -22.88
C ALA A 147 -12.34 -6.86 -23.79
N THR A 148 -11.17 -6.49 -23.25
CA THR A 148 -10.23 -5.60 -23.94
C THR A 148 -8.87 -6.23 -24.27
N GLY A 149 -8.52 -7.35 -23.61
CA GLY A 149 -7.18 -7.91 -23.65
C GLY A 149 -6.13 -7.15 -22.80
N VAL A 150 -6.54 -6.06 -22.12
CA VAL A 150 -5.65 -5.23 -21.29
C VAL A 150 -5.77 -5.63 -19.83
N TYR A 151 -4.68 -6.14 -19.26
CA TYR A 151 -4.62 -6.47 -17.84
C TYR A 151 -4.12 -5.26 -17.05
N VAL A 152 -4.94 -4.76 -16.11
CA VAL A 152 -4.61 -3.64 -15.22
C VAL A 152 -4.47 -4.17 -13.80
N PRO A 153 -3.25 -4.38 -13.27
CA PRO A 153 -3.01 -4.92 -11.93
C PRO A 153 -3.70 -4.14 -10.82
N VAL A 154 -4.09 -4.84 -9.78
CA VAL A 154 -4.74 -4.29 -8.59
C VAL A 154 -3.79 -4.33 -7.39
N CYS A 155 -3.57 -3.16 -6.78
CA CYS A 155 -2.84 -3.01 -5.52
C CYS A 155 -3.81 -2.93 -4.35
N SER A 156 -3.71 -3.83 -3.38
CA SER A 156 -4.43 -3.69 -2.11
C SER A 156 -3.70 -2.73 -1.19
N ASP A 157 -4.35 -1.62 -0.83
CA ASP A 157 -3.80 -0.58 0.02
C ASP A 157 -4.58 -0.43 1.32
N GLY A 158 -3.89 -0.62 2.45
CA GLY A 158 -4.46 -0.53 3.79
C GLY A 158 -5.09 -1.82 4.32
N GLY A 159 -5.39 -1.83 5.63
CA GLY A 159 -6.05 -2.95 6.31
C GLY A 159 -5.17 -4.16 6.63
N ILE A 160 -3.91 -4.17 6.21
CA ILE A 160 -2.98 -5.27 6.47
C ILE A 160 -2.24 -5.02 7.79
N VAL A 161 -2.56 -5.82 8.80
CA VAL A 161 -1.97 -5.76 10.16
C VAL A 161 -1.08 -6.96 10.42
N TYR A 162 -1.46 -8.14 9.98
CA TYR A 162 -0.78 -9.42 10.17
C TYR A 162 -0.32 -10.01 8.84
N ASP A 163 0.68 -10.89 8.87
CA ASP A 163 1.21 -11.53 7.66
C ASP A 163 0.13 -12.32 6.90
N TYR A 164 -0.79 -13.00 7.61
CA TYR A 164 -1.88 -13.75 6.95
C TYR A 164 -2.85 -12.83 6.20
N HIS A 165 -2.99 -11.55 6.57
CA HIS A 165 -3.76 -10.59 5.78
C HIS A 165 -3.14 -10.37 4.40
N MET A 166 -1.81 -10.48 4.26
CA MET A 166 -1.14 -10.41 2.96
C MET A 166 -1.60 -11.56 2.06
N THR A 167 -1.61 -12.77 2.58
CA THR A 167 -2.06 -13.96 1.84
C THR A 167 -3.54 -13.87 1.47
N LEU A 168 -4.39 -13.39 2.41
CA LEU A 168 -5.81 -13.20 2.14
C LEU A 168 -6.05 -12.16 1.03
N ALA A 169 -5.34 -11.02 1.06
CA ALA A 169 -5.49 -9.99 0.03
C ALA A 169 -5.06 -10.51 -1.36
N LEU A 170 -3.95 -11.24 -1.43
CA LEU A 170 -3.50 -11.89 -2.66
C LEU A 170 -4.50 -12.94 -3.16
N ALA A 171 -5.03 -13.78 -2.27
CA ALA A 171 -6.04 -14.78 -2.60
C ALA A 171 -7.39 -14.17 -3.05
N MET A 172 -7.72 -12.96 -2.59
CA MET A 172 -8.90 -12.20 -3.04
C MET A 172 -8.71 -11.54 -4.41
N GLY A 173 -7.52 -11.64 -5.01
CA GLY A 173 -7.23 -11.17 -6.35
C GLY A 173 -6.25 -10.00 -6.46
N ALA A 174 -5.74 -9.45 -5.35
CA ALA A 174 -4.70 -8.43 -5.42
C ALA A 174 -3.43 -8.98 -6.07
N ASP A 175 -2.81 -8.20 -6.94
CA ASP A 175 -1.56 -8.56 -7.60
C ASP A 175 -0.34 -8.19 -6.75
N PHE A 176 -0.47 -7.11 -5.99
CA PHE A 176 0.55 -6.64 -5.03
C PHE A 176 -0.09 -5.81 -3.90
N LEU A 177 0.72 -5.44 -2.91
CA LEU A 177 0.25 -4.86 -1.67
C LEU A 177 0.96 -3.54 -1.37
N MET A 178 0.23 -2.56 -0.83
CA MET A 178 0.80 -1.34 -0.25
C MET A 178 0.64 -1.37 1.27
N LEU A 179 1.76 -1.25 1.98
CA LEU A 179 1.85 -1.47 3.41
C LEU A 179 2.48 -0.25 4.10
N GLY A 180 1.69 0.52 4.84
CA GLY A 180 2.20 1.66 5.62
C GLY A 180 2.70 1.24 7.00
N ARG A 181 1.77 0.77 7.86
CA ARG A 181 2.07 0.37 9.23
C ARG A 181 3.15 -0.71 9.33
N TYR A 182 3.17 -1.66 8.43
CA TYR A 182 4.13 -2.75 8.41
C TYR A 182 5.56 -2.20 8.34
N PHE A 183 5.84 -1.31 7.37
CA PHE A 183 7.16 -0.73 7.17
C PHE A 183 7.54 0.34 8.21
N ALA A 184 6.57 1.01 8.82
CA ALA A 184 6.83 2.02 9.84
C ALA A 184 7.50 1.46 11.12
N ARG A 185 7.45 0.14 11.35
CA ARG A 185 7.91 -0.55 12.55
C ARG A 185 9.41 -0.83 12.61
N PHE A 186 10.12 -0.67 11.52
CA PHE A 186 11.48 -1.17 11.36
C PHE A 186 12.56 -0.10 11.57
N ASP A 187 13.80 -0.55 11.78
CA ASP A 187 14.96 0.32 11.96
C ASP A 187 15.14 1.28 10.76
N GLU A 188 14.89 0.80 9.54
CA GLU A 188 15.04 1.54 8.30
C GLU A 188 13.97 2.62 8.10
N SER A 189 12.88 2.60 8.86
CA SER A 189 11.91 3.71 8.89
C SER A 189 12.57 4.96 9.48
N PRO A 190 12.34 6.16 8.89
CA PRO A 190 13.08 7.38 9.24
C PRO A 190 12.74 7.96 10.62
N THR A 191 11.72 7.45 11.32
CA THR A 191 11.33 7.94 12.64
C THR A 191 12.20 7.39 13.75
N ALA A 192 12.33 8.13 14.83
CA ALA A 192 13.09 7.69 16.00
C ALA A 192 12.43 6.48 16.69
N LYS A 193 13.28 5.60 17.24
CA LYS A 193 12.85 4.58 18.18
C LYS A 193 12.75 5.21 19.57
N VAL A 194 11.59 5.14 20.18
CA VAL A 194 11.30 5.73 21.50
C VAL A 194 10.78 4.68 22.47
N MET A 195 10.96 4.94 23.77
CA MET A 195 10.44 4.07 24.83
C MET A 195 9.10 4.64 25.31
N VAL A 196 8.03 3.86 25.19
CA VAL A 196 6.70 4.21 25.67
C VAL A 196 6.21 3.07 26.58
N ASN A 197 5.96 3.37 27.84
CA ASN A 197 5.49 2.38 28.84
C ASN A 197 6.31 1.08 28.88
N GLY A 198 7.65 1.20 28.78
CA GLY A 198 8.56 0.04 28.84
C GLY A 198 8.67 -0.76 27.52
N VAL A 199 8.02 -0.32 26.45
CA VAL A 199 8.08 -0.96 25.14
C VAL A 199 8.71 -0.04 24.11
N TYR A 200 9.58 -0.57 23.25
CA TYR A 200 10.12 0.19 22.13
C TYR A 200 9.06 0.39 21.05
N MET A 201 8.90 1.62 20.62
CA MET A 201 7.94 2.09 19.64
C MET A 201 8.62 2.93 18.55
N LYS A 202 7.96 3.07 17.40
CA LYS A 202 8.28 4.02 16.32
C LYS A 202 7.11 4.97 16.15
N GLU A 203 7.39 6.24 15.93
CA GLU A 203 6.33 7.21 15.62
C GLU A 203 5.73 6.92 14.24
N TYR A 204 4.41 7.04 14.13
CA TYR A 204 3.67 6.78 12.90
C TYR A 204 2.43 7.66 12.83
N TRP A 205 2.33 8.46 11.76
CA TRP A 205 1.23 9.42 11.61
C TRP A 205 0.66 9.41 10.19
N GLY A 206 -0.63 9.76 10.09
CA GLY A 206 -1.35 9.86 8.82
C GLY A 206 -1.07 11.15 8.08
N GLU A 207 -1.16 11.10 6.76
CA GLU A 207 -1.04 12.29 5.90
C GLU A 207 -2.10 13.36 6.22
N GLY A 208 -3.29 12.94 6.63
CA GLY A 208 -4.38 13.83 7.06
C GLY A 208 -4.28 14.31 8.51
N SER A 209 -3.17 14.08 9.21
CA SER A 209 -2.95 14.55 10.57
C SER A 209 -2.37 15.97 10.60
N ASN A 210 -2.56 16.68 11.70
CA ASN A 210 -1.95 18.00 11.91
C ASN A 210 -0.42 17.96 11.86
N ARG A 211 0.20 16.83 12.21
CA ARG A 211 1.63 16.64 12.13
C ARG A 211 2.13 16.63 10.69
N ALA A 212 1.48 15.86 9.80
CA ALA A 212 1.85 15.80 8.40
C ALA A 212 1.73 17.14 7.70
N ARG A 213 0.72 17.91 8.06
CA ARG A 213 0.47 19.24 7.56
C ARG A 213 1.60 20.22 7.87
N ASN A 214 2.12 20.21 9.08
CA ASN A 214 3.23 21.07 9.49
C ASN A 214 4.53 20.78 8.73
N TRP A 215 4.60 19.67 7.97
CA TRP A 215 5.73 19.29 7.13
C TRP A 215 5.55 19.69 5.65
N GLN A 216 4.56 20.53 5.34
CA GLN A 216 4.33 21.14 4.01
C GLN A 216 4.22 20.15 2.84
N ARG A 217 3.72 18.95 3.07
CA ARG A 217 3.49 17.99 1.97
C ARG A 217 2.33 18.42 1.07
N TYR A 218 1.35 19.08 1.63
CA TYR A 218 0.22 19.70 0.93
C TYR A 218 0.21 21.19 1.21
N ASP A 219 0.95 21.95 0.40
CA ASP A 219 0.84 23.41 0.41
C ASP A 219 -0.51 23.82 -0.20
N LEU A 220 -1.46 24.08 0.66
CA LEU A 220 -2.80 24.57 0.30
C LEU A 220 -2.81 26.10 0.10
N GLY A 221 -1.67 26.72 -0.26
CA GLY A 221 -1.60 28.16 -0.48
C GLY A 221 -1.68 28.97 0.83
N GLY A 222 -0.92 28.55 1.81
CA GLY A 222 -0.47 29.44 2.92
C GLY A 222 -1.48 29.81 4.01
N ALA A 223 -2.76 29.47 3.97
CA ALA A 223 -3.72 29.96 4.93
C ALA A 223 -4.78 28.96 5.45
N GLY A 224 -4.80 27.74 4.96
CA GLY A 224 -5.87 26.82 5.29
C GLY A 224 -5.64 26.01 6.57
N LYS A 225 -6.29 26.29 7.69
CA LYS A 225 -6.53 25.28 8.71
C LYS A 225 -7.30 24.14 8.06
N LEU A 226 -6.85 22.86 8.23
CA LEU A 226 -7.75 21.72 7.96
C LEU A 226 -9.01 21.95 8.80
N SER A 227 -10.17 21.80 8.19
CA SER A 227 -11.42 21.91 8.90
C SER A 227 -11.56 20.80 9.93
N PHE A 228 -10.91 19.64 9.67
CA PHE A 228 -10.85 18.46 10.53
C PHE A 228 -9.68 17.57 10.10
N GLU A 229 -9.26 16.64 10.97
CA GLU A 229 -8.25 15.65 10.69
C GLU A 229 -8.88 14.40 10.06
N GLU A 230 -8.16 13.78 9.13
CA GLU A 230 -8.49 12.49 8.53
C GLU A 230 -7.46 11.41 8.88
N GLY A 231 -6.49 11.74 9.70
CA GLY A 231 -5.44 10.85 10.17
C GLY A 231 -4.99 11.19 11.57
N VAL A 232 -4.46 10.21 12.28
CA VAL A 232 -3.97 10.38 13.65
C VAL A 232 -2.45 10.38 13.71
N ASP A 233 -1.90 11.01 14.75
CA ASP A 233 -0.49 10.89 15.16
C ASP A 233 -0.41 9.79 16.24
N SER A 234 0.44 8.79 16.03
CA SER A 234 0.45 7.59 16.84
C SER A 234 1.82 6.93 16.92
N PHE A 235 1.87 5.81 17.62
CA PHE A 235 3.03 4.92 17.70
C PHE A 235 2.68 3.54 17.16
N VAL A 236 3.68 2.87 16.57
CA VAL A 236 3.63 1.44 16.24
C VAL A 236 4.73 0.71 17.01
N THR A 237 4.46 -0.54 17.37
CA THR A 237 5.45 -1.38 18.06
C THR A 237 6.67 -1.59 17.17
N TYR A 238 7.84 -1.28 17.69
CA TYR A 238 9.11 -1.54 17.01
C TYR A 238 9.33 -3.04 16.80
N ALA A 239 9.85 -3.41 15.64
CA ALA A 239 9.99 -4.82 15.25
C ALA A 239 11.40 -5.20 14.74
N GLY A 240 12.40 -4.35 14.92
CA GLY A 240 13.77 -4.65 14.49
C GLY A 240 14.03 -4.35 13.01
N SER A 241 14.90 -5.14 12.41
CA SER A 241 15.32 -5.00 11.01
C SER A 241 14.21 -5.33 10.02
N LEU A 242 14.10 -4.52 8.97
CA LEU A 242 13.21 -4.77 7.84
C LEU A 242 13.56 -6.10 7.14
N HIS A 243 14.84 -6.34 6.89
CA HIS A 243 15.33 -7.51 6.20
C HIS A 243 14.81 -8.81 6.85
N ASP A 244 15.05 -8.98 8.16
CA ASP A 244 14.66 -10.19 8.87
C ASP A 244 13.14 -10.40 8.89
N ASN A 245 12.39 -9.32 9.06
CA ASN A 245 10.93 -9.38 9.13
C ASN A 245 10.26 -9.63 7.77
N VAL A 246 10.78 -9.05 6.68
CA VAL A 246 10.26 -9.30 5.33
C VAL A 246 10.49 -10.74 4.94
N GLU A 247 11.66 -11.29 5.22
CA GLU A 247 11.96 -12.69 4.93
C GLU A 247 10.97 -13.63 5.64
N ILE A 248 10.71 -13.41 6.93
CA ILE A 248 9.74 -14.20 7.71
C ILE A 248 8.32 -14.06 7.12
N SER A 249 7.90 -12.85 6.76
CA SER A 249 6.58 -12.61 6.17
C SER A 249 6.43 -13.32 4.82
N LEU A 250 7.47 -13.25 3.98
CA LEU A 250 7.50 -13.96 2.69
C LEU A 250 7.45 -15.49 2.87
N TYR A 251 8.15 -16.03 3.87
CA TYR A 251 8.06 -17.46 4.20
C TYR A 251 6.65 -17.89 4.57
N LYS A 252 5.92 -17.09 5.37
CA LYS A 252 4.54 -17.38 5.73
C LYS A 252 3.61 -17.35 4.52
N VAL A 253 3.74 -16.34 3.64
CA VAL A 253 2.98 -16.26 2.39
C VAL A 253 3.27 -17.48 1.50
N LYS A 254 4.55 -17.80 1.27
CA LYS A 254 4.98 -18.97 0.47
C LYS A 254 4.48 -20.28 1.07
N SER A 255 4.52 -20.42 2.40
CA SER A 255 3.99 -21.62 3.09
C SER A 255 2.50 -21.81 2.82
N THR A 256 1.70 -20.73 2.91
CA THR A 256 0.27 -20.81 2.57
C THR A 256 0.05 -21.12 1.09
N MET A 257 0.85 -20.54 0.18
CA MET A 257 0.81 -20.90 -1.25
C MET A 257 1.06 -22.40 -1.47
N CYS A 258 2.06 -22.95 -0.78
CA CYS A 258 2.33 -24.40 -0.83
C CYS A 258 1.13 -25.21 -0.33
N ASN A 259 0.49 -24.82 0.77
CA ASN A 259 -0.70 -25.48 1.29
C ASN A 259 -1.86 -25.45 0.30
N CYS A 260 -1.98 -24.39 -0.51
CA CYS A 260 -2.96 -24.28 -1.60
C CYS A 260 -2.52 -24.99 -2.89
N GLY A 261 -1.32 -25.56 -2.96
CA GLY A 261 -0.74 -26.14 -4.16
C GLY A 261 -0.45 -25.10 -5.25
N ALA A 262 -0.17 -23.84 -4.87
CA ALA A 262 0.07 -22.73 -5.77
C ALA A 262 1.56 -22.38 -5.85
N LEU A 263 2.10 -22.28 -7.07
CA LEU A 263 3.49 -21.89 -7.35
C LEU A 263 3.62 -20.40 -7.74
N SER A 264 2.49 -19.73 -7.96
CA SER A 264 2.44 -18.32 -8.34
C SER A 264 1.22 -17.63 -7.72
N ILE A 265 1.22 -16.29 -7.66
CA ILE A 265 0.07 -15.52 -7.19
C ILE A 265 -1.19 -15.79 -8.04
N PRO A 266 -1.14 -15.82 -9.38
CA PRO A 266 -2.30 -16.21 -10.18
C PRO A 266 -2.84 -17.61 -9.86
N GLU A 267 -1.97 -18.57 -9.58
CA GLU A 267 -2.42 -19.89 -9.14
C GLU A 267 -3.06 -19.87 -7.74
N LEU A 268 -2.52 -19.06 -6.82
CA LEU A 268 -3.15 -18.87 -5.51
C LEU A 268 -4.56 -18.30 -5.66
N GLN A 269 -4.75 -17.29 -6.51
CA GLN A 269 -6.05 -16.69 -6.78
C GLN A 269 -7.06 -17.70 -7.35
N GLN A 270 -6.60 -18.64 -8.16
CA GLN A 270 -7.46 -19.68 -8.76
C GLN A 270 -7.77 -20.85 -7.80
N LYS A 271 -6.81 -21.24 -6.96
CA LYS A 271 -6.89 -22.46 -6.15
C LYS A 271 -7.38 -22.21 -4.72
N ALA A 272 -7.12 -21.03 -4.16
CA ALA A 272 -7.51 -20.71 -2.80
C ALA A 272 -9.03 -20.65 -2.66
N LYS A 273 -9.54 -21.25 -1.57
CA LYS A 273 -10.95 -21.19 -1.21
C LYS A 273 -11.10 -20.37 0.07
N LEU A 274 -11.74 -19.22 -0.05
CA LEU A 274 -12.01 -18.35 1.08
C LEU A 274 -13.36 -18.72 1.71
N THR A 275 -13.40 -18.73 3.04
CA THR A 275 -14.60 -19.00 3.81
C THR A 275 -14.88 -17.85 4.77
N VAL A 276 -16.12 -17.41 4.82
CA VAL A 276 -16.58 -16.46 5.84
C VAL A 276 -16.71 -17.20 7.16
N VAL A 277 -16.08 -16.67 8.20
CA VAL A 277 -16.09 -17.27 9.54
C VAL A 277 -16.81 -16.37 10.55
N SER A 278 -17.36 -16.97 11.60
CA SER A 278 -17.96 -16.27 12.72
C SER A 278 -16.92 -15.82 13.75
N SER A 279 -17.30 -14.92 14.67
CA SER A 279 -16.43 -14.52 15.78
C SER A 279 -15.91 -15.68 16.64
N PRO A 280 -16.73 -16.70 16.99
CA PRO A 280 -16.21 -17.91 17.67
C PRO A 280 -15.15 -18.65 16.87
N SER A 281 -15.30 -18.77 15.55
CA SER A 281 -14.30 -19.42 14.69
C SER A 281 -12.98 -18.65 14.62
N ILE A 282 -12.99 -17.34 14.81
CA ILE A 282 -11.76 -16.54 14.91
C ILE A 282 -11.01 -16.90 16.20
N VAL A 283 -11.71 -17.09 17.32
CA VAL A 283 -11.11 -17.50 18.59
C VAL A 283 -10.53 -18.92 18.48
N GLU A 284 -11.29 -19.86 17.88
CA GLU A 284 -10.84 -21.23 17.63
C GLU A 284 -9.61 -21.27 16.71
N GLY A 285 -9.52 -20.38 15.74
CA GLY A 285 -8.37 -20.28 14.81
C GLY A 285 -7.08 -19.77 15.44
N GLY A 286 -7.13 -19.26 16.68
CA GLY A 286 -5.97 -18.83 17.46
C GLY A 286 -5.56 -19.81 18.54
N SER A 287 -4.53 -19.48 19.31
CA SER A 287 -4.20 -20.23 20.53
C SER A 287 -5.30 -20.01 21.55
N HIS A 288 -5.99 -21.07 21.96
CA HIS A 288 -7.08 -21.03 22.95
C HIS A 288 -6.88 -22.13 23.99
N ASP A 289 -7.47 -21.94 25.16
CA ASP A 289 -7.41 -22.86 26.30
C ASP A 289 -5.97 -23.25 26.76
N VAL A 290 -4.99 -22.40 26.46
CA VAL A 290 -3.59 -22.56 26.85
C VAL A 290 -3.00 -21.26 27.38
N VAL A 291 -2.02 -21.37 28.30
CA VAL A 291 -1.24 -20.24 28.77
C VAL A 291 0.07 -20.19 28.02
N LEU A 292 0.27 -19.12 27.26
CA LEU A 292 1.51 -18.91 26.47
C LEU A 292 2.68 -18.60 27.42
N LYS A 293 3.78 -19.35 27.32
CA LYS A 293 5.00 -19.10 28.11
C LYS A 293 5.67 -17.77 27.79
N ASN A 294 5.58 -17.33 26.53
CA ASN A 294 6.19 -16.10 26.01
C ASN A 294 5.10 -15.22 25.36
N ALA A 295 4.07 -14.88 26.14
CA ALA A 295 3.14 -13.86 25.71
C ALA A 295 3.85 -12.51 25.69
N THR A 296 4.35 -12.08 24.54
CA THR A 296 4.51 -10.64 24.30
C THR A 296 3.14 -10.02 24.52
N PRO A 297 2.98 -9.05 25.44
CA PRO A 297 1.68 -8.44 25.64
C PRO A 297 1.14 -7.97 24.28
N ASN A 298 0.08 -8.59 23.80
CA ASN A 298 -0.67 -8.05 22.68
C ASN A 298 -1.29 -6.74 23.18
N ILE A 299 -0.60 -5.62 22.96
CA ILE A 299 -1.12 -4.26 23.21
C ILE A 299 -2.14 -3.89 22.12
N ILE A 300 -2.87 -4.86 21.62
CA ILE A 300 -3.93 -4.65 20.64
C ILE A 300 -5.12 -5.52 21.05
N ASN A 301 -5.75 -5.15 22.15
CA ASN A 301 -7.14 -5.42 22.40
C ASN A 301 -7.76 -4.10 22.86
N GLY A 302 -8.30 -3.35 21.94
CA GLY A 302 -9.15 -2.21 22.08
C GLY A 302 -9.89 -2.03 20.80
#